data_d547f1f9c493190d6ed732de7feafad8
#
_entry.id   d547f1f9c493190d6ed732de7feafad8
#
_cell.length_a   1.000
_cell.length_b   1.000
_cell.length_c   1.000
_cell.angle_alpha   90.00
_cell.angle_beta   90.00
_cell.angle_gamma   90.00
#
_symmetry.space_group_name_H-M   'P 1'
#
loop_
_entity.id
_entity.type
_entity.pdbx_description
1 polymer ?
#
loop_
_entity_poly.entity_id
_entity_poly.type
_entity_poly.pdbx_seq_one_letter_code
_entity_poly.pdbx_strand_id
1 'polypeptide(L)'
;MLFRSDCLRLCGEISARGRMPLIVGGTMMYFHALVNGLNDLPQADAGVRAQLQAQKAEQGVEGLYRRLCEVDAATAARLKPGDTQRIERALEVFLLTGRPLSDHLAVQTAYRVPLRLHTLVLFPQRRELLHDAIARRFRLMLEQGFLEEVGRLKAEYPSLTAEHNSMRCVGYRQAWDYLDGACAYDAFVDAGIAATRQLAKRQLTWLRKTEADTLLDPYDGTDVFQTASAALERHFS
;
A
#
# COMPACT_ATOMS: atom_id res chain seq x y z
N MET A 1 -5.13 8.51 12.55
CA MET A 1 -5.36 7.86 11.23
C MET A 1 -6.68 7.13 11.31
N LEU A 2 -7.68 7.52 10.50
CA LEU A 2 -9.05 6.98 10.51
C LEU A 2 -9.10 5.44 10.43
N PHE A 3 -8.33 4.84 9.51
CA PHE A 3 -8.28 3.38 9.36
C PHE A 3 -8.01 2.64 10.68
N ARG A 4 -7.01 3.08 11.46
CA ARG A 4 -6.65 2.39 12.70
C ARG A 4 -7.74 2.51 13.76
N SER A 5 -8.30 3.71 13.94
CA SER A 5 -9.40 3.92 14.91
C SER A 5 -10.63 3.12 14.54
N ASP A 6 -10.98 3.07 13.25
CA ASP A 6 -12.10 2.27 12.76
C ASP A 6 -11.87 0.77 12.92
N CYS A 7 -10.66 0.26 12.63
CA CYS A 7 -10.32 -1.13 12.88
C CYS A 7 -10.47 -1.51 14.36
N LEU A 8 -9.92 -0.71 15.27
CA LEU A 8 -10.01 -1.00 16.72
C LEU A 8 -11.46 -0.97 17.22
N ARG A 9 -12.24 0.03 16.79
CA ARG A 9 -13.65 0.13 17.12
C ARG A 9 -14.43 -1.09 16.61
N LEU A 10 -14.27 -1.44 15.33
CA LEU A 10 -14.95 -2.59 14.70
C LEU A 10 -14.53 -3.91 15.34
N CYS A 11 -13.25 -4.09 15.67
CA CYS A 11 -12.80 -5.28 16.40
C CYS A 11 -13.52 -5.41 17.75
N GLY A 12 -13.65 -4.31 18.50
CA GLY A 12 -14.42 -4.30 19.76
C GLY A 12 -15.88 -4.66 19.57
N GLU A 13 -16.55 -4.06 18.58
CA GLU A 13 -17.97 -4.33 18.27
C GLU A 13 -18.22 -5.78 17.80
N ILE A 14 -17.30 -6.35 17.01
CA ILE A 14 -17.39 -7.75 16.55
C ILE A 14 -17.18 -8.70 17.72
N SER A 15 -16.17 -8.44 18.55
CA SER A 15 -15.87 -9.26 19.73
C SER A 15 -17.01 -9.22 20.75
N ALA A 16 -17.65 -8.07 20.96
CA ALA A 16 -18.80 -7.92 21.85
C ALA A 16 -20.02 -8.78 21.42
N ARG A 17 -20.06 -9.16 20.12
CA ARG A 17 -21.07 -10.09 19.59
C ARG A 17 -20.64 -11.57 19.67
N GLY A 18 -19.58 -11.88 20.38
CA GLY A 18 -19.03 -13.24 20.46
C GLY A 18 -18.44 -13.75 19.12
N ARG A 19 -18.02 -12.84 18.25
CA ARG A 19 -17.43 -13.19 16.95
C ARG A 19 -15.96 -12.80 16.92
N MET A 20 -15.16 -13.54 16.16
CA MET A 20 -13.74 -13.25 15.91
C MET A 20 -13.62 -12.22 14.79
N PRO A 21 -12.97 -11.06 15.02
CA PRO A 21 -12.65 -10.13 13.95
C PRO A 21 -11.58 -10.71 13.02
N LEU A 22 -11.82 -10.68 11.72
CA LEU A 22 -10.86 -11.08 10.71
C LEU A 22 -10.51 -9.88 9.83
N ILE A 23 -9.26 -9.42 9.91
CA ILE A 23 -8.75 -8.31 9.11
C ILE A 23 -8.00 -8.87 7.91
N VAL A 24 -8.53 -8.67 6.72
CA VAL A 24 -7.96 -9.22 5.47
C VAL A 24 -7.55 -8.10 4.54
N GLY A 25 -6.36 -8.22 3.93
CA GLY A 25 -5.91 -7.26 2.93
C GLY A 25 -4.45 -7.44 2.52
N GLY A 26 -4.00 -6.58 1.61
CA GLY A 26 -2.63 -6.58 1.06
C GLY A 26 -1.94 -5.21 1.17
N THR A 27 -2.57 -4.21 1.80
CA THR A 27 -1.95 -2.90 2.04
C THR A 27 -1.15 -2.95 3.34
N MET A 28 0.09 -3.43 3.24
CA MET A 28 0.95 -3.74 4.38
C MET A 28 1.17 -2.54 5.34
N MET A 29 1.15 -1.31 4.81
CA MET A 29 1.24 -0.11 5.62
C MET A 29 0.08 0.02 6.62
N TYR A 30 -1.12 -0.44 6.27
CA TYR A 30 -2.27 -0.43 7.18
C TYR A 30 -2.10 -1.43 8.33
N PHE A 31 -1.63 -2.64 8.04
CA PHE A 31 -1.29 -3.61 9.07
C PHE A 31 -0.18 -3.09 9.99
N HIS A 32 0.88 -2.52 9.41
CA HIS A 32 1.94 -1.88 10.20
C HIS A 32 1.41 -0.77 11.11
N ALA A 33 0.54 0.10 10.57
CA ALA A 33 -0.07 1.18 11.34
C ALA A 33 -0.99 0.68 12.45
N LEU A 34 -1.69 -0.43 12.25
CA LEU A 34 -2.52 -1.07 13.27
C LEU A 34 -1.67 -1.64 14.40
N VAL A 35 -0.65 -2.42 14.06
CA VAL A 35 0.17 -3.18 15.03
C VAL A 35 1.16 -2.27 15.77
N ASN A 36 1.89 -1.44 15.04
CA ASN A 36 3.01 -0.64 15.56
C ASN A 36 2.65 0.84 15.81
N GLY A 37 1.44 1.24 15.44
CA GLY A 37 1.08 2.65 15.43
C GLY A 37 1.74 3.42 14.27
N LEU A 38 1.50 4.71 14.25
CA LEU A 38 2.17 5.66 13.37
C LEU A 38 2.67 6.81 14.21
N ASN A 39 3.77 7.40 13.79
CA ASN A 39 4.26 8.64 14.38
C ASN A 39 3.25 9.77 14.16
N ASP A 40 3.14 10.63 15.15
CA ASP A 40 2.34 11.84 15.04
C ASP A 40 3.10 12.89 14.21
N LEU A 41 2.98 12.74 12.90
CA LEU A 41 3.56 13.65 11.92
C LEU A 41 2.51 14.65 11.43
N PRO A 42 2.91 15.88 11.11
CA PRO A 42 1.98 16.89 10.58
C PRO A 42 1.23 16.37 9.36
N GLN A 43 -0.01 16.81 9.22
CA GLN A 43 -0.77 16.54 8.00
C GLN A 43 -0.10 17.22 6.80
N ALA A 44 -0.43 16.71 5.62
CA ALA A 44 0.07 17.28 4.38
C ALA A 44 -0.47 18.71 4.20
N ASP A 45 0.41 19.64 3.81
CA ASP A 45 0.08 21.02 3.51
C ASP A 45 0.22 21.30 2.01
N ALA A 46 -0.83 21.86 1.42
CA ALA A 46 -0.87 22.12 -0.02
C ALA A 46 0.13 23.23 -0.44
N GLY A 47 0.35 24.24 0.40
CA GLY A 47 1.28 25.31 0.13
C GLY A 47 2.73 24.86 0.15
N VAL A 48 3.10 24.08 1.18
CA VAL A 48 4.44 23.47 1.28
C VAL A 48 4.70 22.51 0.13
N ARG A 49 3.70 21.71 -0.27
CA ARG A 49 3.82 20.84 -1.43
C ARG A 49 4.02 21.60 -2.73
N ALA A 50 3.27 22.67 -2.95
CA ALA A 50 3.46 23.52 -4.13
C ALA A 50 4.88 24.14 -4.16
N GLN A 51 5.40 24.59 -3.02
CA GLN A 51 6.78 25.08 -2.89
C GLN A 51 7.80 24.00 -3.26
N LEU A 52 7.65 22.78 -2.75
CA LEU A 52 8.55 21.67 -3.07
C LEU A 52 8.45 21.27 -4.55
N GLN A 53 7.26 21.31 -5.15
CA GLN A 53 7.10 21.04 -6.59
C GLN A 53 7.78 22.12 -7.44
N ALA A 54 7.67 23.42 -7.08
CA ALA A 54 8.38 24.49 -7.76
C ALA A 54 9.91 24.32 -7.65
N GLN A 55 10.42 24.03 -6.46
CA GLN A 55 11.85 23.76 -6.25
C GLN A 55 12.31 22.52 -7.08
N LYS A 56 11.50 21.47 -7.14
CA LYS A 56 11.79 20.31 -7.98
C LYS A 56 11.82 20.63 -9.46
N ALA A 57 10.93 21.50 -9.94
CA ALA A 57 10.93 21.95 -11.34
C ALA A 57 12.20 22.71 -11.72
N GLU A 58 12.75 23.51 -10.79
CA GLU A 58 13.96 24.30 -11.02
C GLU A 58 15.27 23.49 -10.88
N GLN A 59 15.35 22.63 -9.84
CA GLN A 59 16.61 22.00 -9.41
C GLN A 59 16.63 20.48 -9.58
N GLY A 60 15.51 19.90 -10.04
CA GLY A 60 15.34 18.45 -10.15
C GLY A 60 15.18 17.77 -8.77
N VAL A 61 14.99 16.46 -8.81
CA VAL A 61 14.92 15.63 -7.58
C VAL A 61 16.26 15.65 -6.83
N GLU A 62 17.37 15.79 -7.54
CA GLU A 62 18.71 15.87 -6.94
C GLU A 62 18.90 17.13 -6.08
N GLY A 63 18.30 18.25 -6.47
CA GLY A 63 18.27 19.47 -5.67
C GLY A 63 17.53 19.27 -4.36
N LEU A 64 16.36 18.61 -4.40
CA LEU A 64 15.63 18.23 -3.18
C LEU A 64 16.43 17.26 -2.31
N TYR A 65 17.11 16.28 -2.90
CA TYR A 65 17.91 15.33 -2.15
C TYR A 65 19.10 16.01 -1.46
N ARG A 66 19.81 16.91 -2.12
CA ARG A 66 20.89 17.71 -1.49
C ARG A 66 20.37 18.50 -0.30
N ARG A 67 19.24 19.18 -0.44
CA ARG A 67 18.60 19.89 0.67
C ARG A 67 18.24 18.94 1.82
N LEU A 68 17.74 17.72 1.52
CA LEU A 68 17.49 16.71 2.55
C LEU A 68 18.77 16.29 3.27
N CYS A 69 19.88 16.13 2.56
CA CYS A 69 21.18 15.82 3.20
C CYS A 69 21.61 16.91 4.20
N GLU A 70 21.31 18.18 3.93
CA GLU A 70 21.65 19.30 4.81
C GLU A 70 20.76 19.35 6.08
N VAL A 71 19.46 19.07 5.95
CA VAL A 71 18.49 19.20 7.05
C VAL A 71 18.22 17.91 7.81
N ASP A 72 18.42 16.75 7.17
CA ASP A 72 18.16 15.43 7.76
C ASP A 72 19.07 14.35 7.11
N ALA A 73 20.37 14.40 7.42
CA ALA A 73 21.33 13.46 6.89
C ALA A 73 21.00 12.00 7.24
N ALA A 74 20.39 11.76 8.41
CA ALA A 74 20.02 10.41 8.84
C ALA A 74 18.88 9.82 7.97
N THR A 75 17.90 10.63 7.57
CA THR A 75 16.87 10.20 6.61
C THR A 75 17.44 10.07 5.21
N ALA A 76 18.27 11.03 4.75
CA ALA A 76 18.89 11.00 3.43
C ALA A 76 19.72 9.72 3.22
N ALA A 77 20.51 9.30 4.20
CA ALA A 77 21.32 8.08 4.13
C ALA A 77 20.50 6.78 3.90
N ARG A 78 19.21 6.77 4.26
CA ARG A 78 18.30 5.63 4.09
C ARG A 78 17.53 5.65 2.78
N LEU A 79 17.53 6.78 2.08
CA LEU A 79 16.76 6.97 0.84
C LEU A 79 17.68 6.94 -0.38
N LYS A 80 17.13 6.46 -1.50
CA LYS A 80 17.80 6.63 -2.79
C LYS A 80 17.59 8.07 -3.27
N PRO A 81 18.58 8.69 -3.95
CA PRO A 81 18.44 10.06 -4.49
C PRO A 81 17.23 10.27 -5.41
N GLY A 82 16.74 9.20 -6.06
CA GLY A 82 15.54 9.25 -6.93
C GLY A 82 14.22 8.94 -6.23
N ASP A 83 14.18 8.72 -4.90
CA ASP A 83 12.93 8.43 -4.16
C ASP A 83 12.18 9.73 -3.84
N THR A 84 11.67 10.35 -4.90
CA THR A 84 11.01 11.67 -4.87
C THR A 84 9.98 11.78 -3.77
N GLN A 85 9.08 10.82 -3.68
CA GLN A 85 7.95 10.87 -2.73
C GLN A 85 8.40 10.90 -1.27
N ARG A 86 9.41 10.10 -0.92
CA ARG A 86 9.94 10.08 0.45
C ARG A 86 10.82 11.28 0.76
N ILE A 87 11.56 11.77 -0.22
CA ILE A 87 12.34 13.01 -0.11
C ILE A 87 11.41 14.20 0.13
N GLU A 88 10.38 14.37 -0.72
CA GLU A 88 9.37 15.43 -0.56
C GLU A 88 8.69 15.35 0.80
N ARG A 89 8.31 14.15 1.25
CA ARG A 89 7.67 14.00 2.57
C ARG A 89 8.59 14.36 3.73
N ALA A 90 9.85 14.00 3.68
CA ALA A 90 10.81 14.35 4.72
C ALA A 90 11.03 15.86 4.80
N LEU A 91 11.17 16.51 3.64
CA LEU A 91 11.28 17.97 3.55
C LEU A 91 9.98 18.69 3.97
N GLU A 92 8.80 18.16 3.60
CA GLU A 92 7.50 18.68 4.05
C GLU A 92 7.41 18.69 5.58
N VAL A 93 7.77 17.56 6.24
CA VAL A 93 7.78 17.49 7.70
C VAL A 93 8.73 18.52 8.30
N PHE A 94 9.94 18.66 7.76
CA PHE A 94 10.91 19.63 8.22
C PHE A 94 10.40 21.07 8.06
N LEU A 95 9.83 21.41 6.90
CA LEU A 95 9.30 22.76 6.64
C LEU A 95 8.12 23.13 7.54
N LEU A 96 7.30 22.15 7.92
CA LEU A 96 6.14 22.36 8.79
C LEU A 96 6.49 22.44 10.28
N THR A 97 7.55 21.74 10.70
CA THR A 97 7.84 21.56 12.13
C THR A 97 9.16 22.20 12.58
N GLY A 98 10.04 22.56 11.65
CA GLY A 98 11.42 22.96 11.94
C GLY A 98 12.31 21.82 12.44
N ARG A 99 11.82 20.57 12.47
CA ARG A 99 12.54 19.41 13.00
C ARG A 99 12.71 18.33 11.93
N PRO A 100 13.87 17.65 11.85
CA PRO A 100 14.10 16.53 10.95
C PRO A 100 13.08 15.40 11.13
N LEU A 101 12.73 14.70 10.03
CA LEU A 101 11.88 13.52 10.10
C LEU A 101 12.52 12.43 10.96
N SER A 102 13.84 12.27 10.91
CA SER A 102 14.59 11.33 11.75
C SER A 102 14.35 11.55 13.24
N ASP A 103 14.25 12.79 13.70
CA ASP A 103 13.99 13.11 15.10
C ASP A 103 12.58 12.72 15.52
N HIS A 104 11.58 12.96 14.66
CA HIS A 104 10.21 12.51 14.91
C HIS A 104 10.12 10.99 14.98
N LEU A 105 10.90 10.27 14.15
CA LEU A 105 10.93 8.80 14.16
C LEU A 105 11.66 8.24 15.38
N ALA A 106 12.67 8.94 15.90
CA ALA A 106 13.43 8.51 17.08
C ALA A 106 12.62 8.59 18.39
N VAL A 107 11.65 9.51 18.47
CA VAL A 107 10.78 9.72 19.65
C VAL A 107 9.58 8.77 19.65
N GLN A 108 9.52 7.80 18.76
CA GLN A 108 8.39 6.86 18.68
C GLN A 108 8.19 6.13 20.01
N THR A 109 7.11 6.45 20.70
CA THR A 109 6.67 5.71 21.88
C THR A 109 6.30 4.30 21.46
N ALA A 110 6.79 3.30 22.19
CA ALA A 110 6.44 1.89 21.93
C ALA A 110 4.91 1.72 22.03
N TYR A 111 4.26 1.70 20.88
CA TYR A 111 2.84 1.42 20.80
C TYR A 111 2.61 -0.09 20.89
N ARG A 112 1.69 -0.49 21.77
CA ARG A 112 1.17 -1.84 21.77
C ARG A 112 -0.29 -1.81 21.34
N VAL A 113 -0.61 -2.58 20.31
CA VAL A 113 -2.00 -2.77 19.90
C VAL A 113 -2.77 -3.45 21.06
N PRO A 114 -3.94 -2.91 21.48
CA PRO A 114 -4.72 -3.49 22.57
C PRO A 114 -5.56 -4.70 22.10
N LEU A 115 -4.97 -5.55 21.27
CA LEU A 115 -5.61 -6.73 20.69
C LEU A 115 -4.64 -7.91 20.77
N ARG A 116 -5.18 -9.10 21.03
CA ARG A 116 -4.47 -10.35 20.82
C ARG A 116 -4.59 -10.69 19.32
N LEU A 117 -3.48 -10.70 18.62
CA LEU A 117 -3.43 -10.92 17.18
C LEU A 117 -2.88 -12.31 16.88
N HIS A 118 -3.40 -12.93 15.83
CA HIS A 118 -2.80 -14.07 15.16
C HIS A 118 -2.62 -13.72 13.69
N THR A 119 -1.37 -13.68 13.25
CA THR A 119 -1.00 -13.22 11.91
C THR A 119 -0.84 -14.41 10.97
N LEU A 120 -1.79 -14.54 10.04
CA LEU A 120 -1.71 -15.50 8.94
C LEU A 120 -1.13 -14.80 7.71
N VAL A 121 -0.03 -15.33 7.16
CA VAL A 121 0.59 -14.78 5.96
C VAL A 121 0.50 -15.78 4.82
N LEU A 122 -0.16 -15.39 3.73
CA LEU A 122 -0.13 -16.10 2.45
C LEU A 122 1.12 -15.68 1.68
N PHE A 123 2.09 -16.57 1.58
CA PHE A 123 3.37 -16.29 0.94
C PHE A 123 3.71 -17.34 -0.13
N PRO A 124 3.45 -17.04 -1.40
CA PRO A 124 3.78 -17.95 -2.50
C PRO A 124 5.30 -18.08 -2.66
N GLN A 125 5.82 -19.29 -2.55
CA GLN A 125 7.25 -19.58 -2.73
C GLN A 125 7.63 -19.58 -4.22
N ARG A 126 6.73 -20.09 -5.08
CA ARG A 126 6.95 -20.18 -6.53
C ARG A 126 6.36 -18.97 -7.24
N ARG A 127 7.23 -18.05 -7.66
CA ARG A 127 6.83 -16.78 -8.32
C ARG A 127 6.13 -17.00 -9.66
N GLU A 128 6.50 -18.04 -10.38
CA GLU A 128 5.93 -18.38 -11.67
C GLU A 128 4.43 -18.63 -11.53
N LEU A 129 4.02 -19.42 -10.54
CA LEU A 129 2.61 -19.71 -10.26
C LEU A 129 1.82 -18.47 -9.87
N LEU A 130 2.43 -17.57 -9.07
CA LEU A 130 1.82 -16.28 -8.76
C LEU A 130 1.65 -15.42 -10.01
N HIS A 131 2.66 -15.38 -10.90
CA HIS A 131 2.60 -14.60 -12.14
C HIS A 131 1.53 -15.14 -13.09
N ASP A 132 1.38 -16.46 -13.19
CA ASP A 132 0.34 -17.10 -14.00
C ASP A 132 -1.06 -16.86 -13.42
N ALA A 133 -1.20 -16.92 -12.10
CA ALA A 133 -2.45 -16.60 -11.43
C ALA A 133 -2.85 -15.13 -11.63
N ILE A 134 -1.90 -14.20 -11.57
CA ILE A 134 -2.11 -12.78 -11.87
C ILE A 134 -2.61 -12.59 -13.31
N ALA A 135 -1.94 -13.22 -14.27
CA ALA A 135 -2.32 -13.09 -15.68
C ALA A 135 -3.72 -13.67 -15.94
N ARG A 136 -4.01 -14.86 -15.41
CA ARG A 136 -5.36 -15.47 -15.53
C ARG A 136 -6.43 -14.59 -14.89
N ARG A 137 -6.19 -14.09 -13.68
CA ARG A 137 -7.15 -13.23 -12.98
C ARG A 137 -7.43 -11.95 -13.76
N PHE A 138 -6.39 -11.31 -14.31
CA PHE A 138 -6.59 -10.07 -15.05
C PHE A 138 -7.44 -10.30 -16.31
N ARG A 139 -7.20 -11.39 -17.05
CA ARG A 139 -8.03 -11.74 -18.22
C ARG A 139 -9.46 -12.07 -17.82
N LEU A 140 -9.65 -12.84 -16.74
CA LEU A 140 -10.99 -13.13 -16.21
C LEU A 140 -11.75 -11.86 -15.81
N MET A 141 -11.08 -10.89 -15.19
CA MET A 141 -11.71 -9.60 -14.87
C MET A 141 -12.19 -8.87 -16.13
N LEU A 142 -11.42 -8.90 -17.22
CA LEU A 142 -11.83 -8.33 -18.51
C LEU A 142 -13.04 -9.05 -19.09
N GLU A 143 -13.05 -10.37 -19.07
CA GLU A 143 -14.19 -11.20 -19.49
C GLU A 143 -15.45 -10.94 -18.67
N GLN A 144 -15.29 -10.54 -17.40
CA GLN A 144 -16.38 -10.21 -16.46
C GLN A 144 -16.83 -8.74 -16.52
N GLY A 145 -16.35 -7.95 -17.48
CA GLY A 145 -16.82 -6.59 -17.70
C GLY A 145 -16.04 -5.51 -16.94
N PHE A 146 -14.77 -5.77 -16.57
CA PHE A 146 -13.94 -4.76 -15.89
C PHE A 146 -13.75 -3.47 -16.71
N LEU A 147 -13.59 -3.60 -18.03
CA LEU A 147 -13.40 -2.45 -18.90
C LEU A 147 -14.69 -1.62 -19.02
N GLU A 148 -15.83 -2.28 -19.09
CA GLU A 148 -17.16 -1.67 -19.10
C GLU A 148 -17.45 -0.95 -17.76
N GLU A 149 -17.00 -1.51 -16.63
CA GLU A 149 -17.09 -0.86 -15.32
C GLU A 149 -16.35 0.49 -15.32
N VAL A 150 -15.10 0.51 -15.78
CA VAL A 150 -14.31 1.75 -15.84
C VAL A 150 -14.94 2.76 -16.80
N GLY A 151 -15.46 2.31 -17.94
CA GLY A 151 -16.20 3.15 -18.90
C GLY A 151 -17.44 3.79 -18.29
N ARG A 152 -18.23 3.02 -17.53
CA ARG A 152 -19.40 3.55 -16.80
C ARG A 152 -19.00 4.60 -15.77
N LEU A 153 -17.96 4.34 -14.97
CA LEU A 153 -17.47 5.31 -13.98
C LEU A 153 -17.05 6.64 -14.63
N LYS A 154 -16.38 6.58 -15.79
CA LYS A 154 -16.04 7.80 -16.55
C LYS A 154 -17.28 8.56 -17.02
N ALA A 155 -18.31 7.87 -17.45
CA ALA A 155 -19.55 8.49 -17.95
C ALA A 155 -20.43 9.05 -16.82
N GLU A 156 -20.56 8.32 -15.71
CA GLU A 156 -21.41 8.70 -14.58
C GLU A 156 -20.80 9.81 -13.71
N TYR A 157 -19.46 9.92 -13.68
CA TYR A 157 -18.74 10.90 -12.87
C TYR A 157 -17.83 11.79 -13.74
N PRO A 158 -18.36 12.81 -14.44
CA PRO A 158 -17.58 13.65 -15.36
C PRO A 158 -16.42 14.41 -14.69
N SER A 159 -16.47 14.63 -13.37
CA SER A 159 -15.38 15.22 -12.60
C SER A 159 -14.26 14.23 -12.25
N LEU A 160 -14.47 12.91 -12.48
CA LEU A 160 -13.47 11.90 -12.22
C LEU A 160 -12.36 11.98 -13.28
N THR A 161 -11.10 11.94 -12.81
CA THR A 161 -9.91 11.97 -13.68
C THR A 161 -8.94 10.86 -13.31
N ALA A 162 -7.99 10.57 -14.18
CA ALA A 162 -6.91 9.62 -13.92
C ALA A 162 -6.08 9.95 -12.67
N GLU A 163 -6.10 11.20 -12.22
CA GLU A 163 -5.35 11.68 -11.05
C GLU A 163 -6.04 11.41 -9.71
N HIS A 164 -7.30 11.04 -9.72
CA HIS A 164 -8.01 10.65 -8.49
C HIS A 164 -7.41 9.36 -7.93
N ASN A 165 -7.29 9.29 -6.60
CA ASN A 165 -6.65 8.17 -5.91
C ASN A 165 -7.27 6.81 -6.25
N SER A 166 -8.59 6.75 -6.46
CA SER A 166 -9.31 5.55 -6.89
C SER A 166 -8.88 5.09 -8.28
N MET A 167 -8.64 6.02 -9.20
CA MET A 167 -8.23 5.70 -10.57
C MET A 167 -6.73 5.40 -10.70
N ARG A 168 -5.94 5.71 -9.68
CA ARG A 168 -4.53 5.29 -9.59
C ARG A 168 -4.35 3.83 -9.17
N CYS A 169 -5.42 3.14 -8.81
CA CYS A 169 -5.35 1.71 -8.51
C CYS A 169 -4.87 0.92 -9.73
N VAL A 170 -4.10 -0.15 -9.44
CA VAL A 170 -3.61 -1.06 -10.48
C VAL A 170 -4.79 -1.69 -11.22
N GLY A 171 -4.75 -1.66 -12.54
CA GLY A 171 -5.85 -2.05 -13.41
C GLY A 171 -6.66 -0.85 -13.87
N TYR A 172 -7.22 -0.06 -12.95
CA TYR A 172 -8.02 1.12 -13.29
C TYR A 172 -7.24 2.16 -14.07
N ARG A 173 -6.01 2.48 -13.67
CA ARG A 173 -5.17 3.41 -14.41
C ARG A 173 -4.93 2.94 -15.85
N GLN A 174 -4.57 1.68 -16.03
CA GLN A 174 -4.30 1.11 -17.35
C GLN A 174 -5.56 1.08 -18.22
N ALA A 175 -6.71 0.74 -17.63
CA ALA A 175 -8.00 0.77 -18.34
C ALA A 175 -8.39 2.22 -18.72
N TRP A 176 -8.10 3.18 -17.86
CA TRP A 176 -8.31 4.60 -18.14
C TRP A 176 -7.50 5.06 -19.33
N ASP A 177 -6.19 4.78 -19.35
CA ASP A 177 -5.27 5.13 -20.46
C ASP A 177 -5.74 4.51 -21.79
N TYR A 178 -6.21 3.25 -21.75
CA TYR A 178 -6.78 2.59 -22.94
C TYR A 178 -8.07 3.25 -23.41
N LEU A 179 -9.00 3.56 -22.51
CA LEU A 179 -10.27 4.22 -22.85
C LEU A 179 -10.09 5.66 -23.37
N ASP A 180 -8.96 6.30 -23.06
CA ASP A 180 -8.55 7.59 -23.60
C ASP A 180 -7.80 7.44 -24.94
N GLY A 181 -7.63 6.21 -25.46
CA GLY A 181 -6.96 5.95 -26.74
C GLY A 181 -5.43 6.06 -26.65
N ALA A 182 -4.84 6.09 -25.47
CA ALA A 182 -3.40 6.23 -25.29
C ALA A 182 -2.60 4.98 -25.68
N CYS A 183 -3.24 3.80 -25.77
CA CYS A 183 -2.58 2.55 -26.14
C CYS A 183 -3.56 1.56 -26.81
N ALA A 184 -3.00 0.56 -27.51
CA ALA A 184 -3.76 -0.56 -28.06
C ALA A 184 -4.20 -1.54 -26.94
N TYR A 185 -5.23 -2.36 -27.21
CA TYR A 185 -5.80 -3.31 -26.26
C TYR A 185 -4.77 -4.28 -25.67
N ASP A 186 -3.95 -4.90 -26.50
CA ASP A 186 -2.93 -5.85 -26.04
C ASP A 186 -1.90 -5.17 -25.12
N ALA A 187 -1.49 -3.94 -25.47
CA ALA A 187 -0.58 -3.16 -24.63
C ALA A 187 -1.21 -2.79 -23.28
N PHE A 188 -2.50 -2.49 -23.25
CA PHE A 188 -3.25 -2.28 -22.00
C PHE A 188 -3.27 -3.55 -21.13
N VAL A 189 -3.57 -4.71 -21.72
CA VAL A 189 -3.61 -6.00 -21.01
C VAL A 189 -2.23 -6.32 -20.40
N ASP A 190 -1.18 -6.20 -21.19
CA ASP A 190 0.18 -6.44 -20.73
C ASP A 190 0.61 -5.46 -19.63
N ALA A 191 0.28 -4.18 -19.77
CA ALA A 191 0.55 -3.16 -18.75
C ALA A 191 -0.18 -3.44 -17.45
N GLY A 192 -1.45 -3.88 -17.51
CA GLY A 192 -2.24 -4.26 -16.34
C GLY A 192 -1.67 -5.45 -15.58
N ILE A 193 -1.26 -6.49 -16.31
CA ILE A 193 -0.59 -7.68 -15.76
C ILE A 193 0.75 -7.28 -15.13
N ALA A 194 1.57 -6.51 -15.84
CA ALA A 194 2.87 -6.05 -15.36
C ALA A 194 2.75 -5.20 -14.08
N ALA A 195 1.82 -4.25 -14.05
CA ALA A 195 1.56 -3.41 -12.89
C ALA A 195 1.10 -4.25 -11.66
N THR A 196 0.29 -5.28 -11.88
CA THR A 196 -0.16 -6.21 -10.84
C THR A 196 1.01 -7.05 -10.31
N ARG A 197 1.90 -7.53 -11.18
CA ARG A 197 3.14 -8.22 -10.78
C ARG A 197 4.05 -7.32 -9.93
N GLN A 198 4.16 -6.04 -10.29
CA GLN A 198 4.92 -5.06 -9.51
C GLN A 198 4.29 -4.79 -8.14
N LEU A 199 2.97 -4.75 -8.05
CA LEU A 199 2.26 -4.66 -6.77
C LEU A 199 2.56 -5.89 -5.90
N ALA A 200 2.42 -7.09 -6.44
CA ALA A 200 2.72 -8.34 -5.75
C ALA A 200 4.19 -8.40 -5.26
N LYS A 201 5.15 -7.96 -6.08
CA LYS A 201 6.56 -7.86 -5.69
C LYS A 201 6.74 -6.95 -4.46
N ARG A 202 6.06 -5.81 -4.41
CA ARG A 202 6.10 -4.91 -3.25
C ARG A 202 5.49 -5.57 -2.00
N GLN A 203 4.34 -6.25 -2.15
CA GLN A 203 3.71 -7.00 -1.05
C GLN A 203 4.66 -8.08 -0.50
N LEU A 204 5.25 -8.91 -1.34
CA LEU A 204 6.21 -9.94 -0.93
C LEU A 204 7.45 -9.37 -0.23
N THR A 205 7.89 -8.17 -0.64
CA THR A 205 9.02 -7.49 0.02
C THR A 205 8.68 -7.10 1.46
N TRP A 206 7.46 -6.66 1.72
CA TRP A 206 6.96 -6.38 3.06
C TRP A 206 6.75 -7.66 3.88
N LEU A 207 6.09 -8.66 3.28
CA LEU A 207 5.75 -9.92 3.94
C LEU A 207 6.98 -10.69 4.43
N ARG A 208 8.14 -10.59 3.72
CA ARG A 208 9.40 -11.19 4.19
C ARG A 208 9.90 -10.63 5.52
N LYS A 209 9.45 -9.44 5.90
CA LYS A 209 9.82 -8.75 7.14
C LYS A 209 8.71 -8.81 8.19
N THR A 210 7.58 -9.41 7.85
CA THR A 210 6.43 -9.53 8.73
C THR A 210 6.59 -10.79 9.56
N GLU A 211 6.52 -10.66 10.88
CA GLU A 211 6.43 -11.79 11.79
C GLU A 211 5.06 -12.45 11.59
N ALA A 212 5.08 -13.73 11.23
CA ALA A 212 3.88 -14.52 10.98
C ALA A 212 3.77 -15.62 12.04
N ASP A 213 2.60 -15.73 12.68
CA ASP A 213 2.30 -16.88 13.54
C ASP A 213 2.03 -18.14 12.72
N THR A 214 1.48 -17.94 11.51
CA THR A 214 1.25 -19.03 10.55
C THR A 214 1.59 -18.56 9.14
N LEU A 215 2.50 -19.27 8.48
CA LEU A 215 2.89 -19.03 7.09
C LEU A 215 2.25 -20.11 6.20
N LEU A 216 1.59 -19.71 5.13
CA LEU A 216 0.85 -20.57 4.20
C LEU A 216 1.32 -20.30 2.77
N ASP A 217 1.66 -21.34 2.03
CA ASP A 217 1.89 -21.24 0.58
C ASP A 217 0.64 -21.69 -0.16
N PRO A 218 -0.02 -20.78 -0.93
CA PRO A 218 -1.23 -21.14 -1.68
C PRO A 218 -0.98 -22.10 -2.84
N TYR A 219 0.27 -22.49 -3.11
CA TYR A 219 0.65 -23.31 -4.26
C TYR A 219 1.47 -24.56 -3.90
N ASP A 220 1.57 -24.93 -2.64
CA ASP A 220 2.31 -26.14 -2.21
C ASP A 220 1.46 -27.42 -2.21
N GLY A 221 0.17 -27.29 -2.55
CA GLY A 221 -0.79 -28.40 -2.58
C GLY A 221 -1.53 -28.64 -1.27
N THR A 222 -1.25 -27.86 -0.21
CA THR A 222 -2.00 -27.93 1.04
C THR A 222 -3.35 -27.22 0.91
N ASP A 223 -4.35 -27.66 1.67
CA ASP A 223 -5.60 -26.93 1.80
C ASP A 223 -5.37 -25.73 2.74
N VAL A 224 -5.20 -24.54 2.11
CA VAL A 224 -4.96 -23.29 2.82
C VAL A 224 -6.07 -22.97 3.81
N PHE A 225 -7.33 -23.29 3.46
CA PHE A 225 -8.48 -23.01 4.31
C PHE A 225 -8.47 -23.87 5.57
N GLN A 226 -8.29 -25.19 5.40
CA GLN A 226 -8.21 -26.10 6.54
C GLN A 226 -7.02 -25.78 7.45
N THR A 227 -5.85 -25.50 6.85
CA THR A 227 -4.65 -25.17 7.63
C THR A 227 -4.82 -23.88 8.41
N ALA A 228 -5.40 -22.84 7.80
CA ALA A 228 -5.71 -21.58 8.46
C ALA A 228 -6.73 -21.77 9.60
N SER A 229 -7.82 -22.50 9.34
CA SER A 229 -8.86 -22.78 10.33
C SER A 229 -8.30 -23.51 11.55
N ALA A 230 -7.53 -24.56 11.34
CA ALA A 230 -6.88 -25.31 12.42
C ALA A 230 -5.86 -24.46 13.22
N ALA A 231 -5.17 -23.52 12.58
CA ALA A 231 -4.27 -22.60 13.27
C ALA A 231 -5.05 -21.63 14.17
N LEU A 232 -6.18 -21.09 13.69
CA LEU A 232 -7.04 -20.19 14.46
C LEU A 232 -7.71 -20.92 15.63
N GLU A 233 -8.22 -22.10 15.43
CA GLU A 233 -8.78 -22.93 16.51
C GLU A 233 -7.77 -23.15 17.63
N ARG A 234 -6.55 -23.58 17.33
CA ARG A 234 -5.49 -23.78 18.32
C ARG A 234 -5.09 -22.51 19.08
N HIS A 235 -5.20 -21.34 18.44
CA HIS A 235 -4.76 -20.08 19.05
C HIS A 235 -5.82 -19.47 19.95
N PHE A 236 -7.10 -19.64 19.62
CA PHE A 236 -8.22 -18.98 20.30
C PHE A 236 -9.07 -19.92 21.16
N SER A 237 -8.78 -21.24 21.18
CA SER A 237 -9.29 -22.19 22.16
C SER A 237 -8.55 -22.04 23.48
#